data_9227eda8b7c145aea8ca99ade60d097e
#
_entry.id   9227eda8b7c145aea8ca99ade60d097e
#
_cell.length_a   1.000
_cell.length_b   1.000
_cell.length_c   1.000
_cell.angle_alpha   90.00
_cell.angle_beta   90.00
_cell.angle_gamma   90.00
#
_symmetry.space_group_name_H-M   'P 1'
#
loop_
_entity.id
_entity.type
_entity.pdbx_description
1 polymer ?
#
loop_
_entity_poly.entity_id
_entity_poly.type
_entity_poly.pdbx_seq_one_letter_code
_entity_poly.pdbx_strand_id
1 'polypeptide(L)'
;MGWQVSPTASWVSGITNGLMADDREELQRIAQLVEINRERMQAIEQQVRQLESIRIEQTQAIEALLAIPDEGAEGAMIPLGSGVQIVADIPAEGGAVVDIGSRVQTERTRGEAAEILTRRSEELVTLIERMKTEFDELEQTTIDLAQKFNE
;
A
#
# COMPACT_ATOMS: atom_id res chain seq x y z
N MET A 1 -0.16 15.71 10.52
CA MET A 1 0.55 15.79 11.79
C MET A 1 1.99 15.39 11.59
N GLY A 2 2.85 16.37 11.69
CA GLY A 2 4.27 16.11 11.57
C GLY A 2 4.76 15.32 12.77
N TRP A 3 5.36 14.20 12.50
CA TRP A 3 6.21 13.54 13.47
C TRP A 3 7.39 14.46 13.73
N GLN A 4 7.31 15.24 14.78
CA GLN A 4 8.51 15.91 15.26
C GLN A 4 9.26 14.93 16.11
N VAL A 5 10.15 14.20 15.46
CA VAL A 5 11.09 13.39 16.18
C VAL A 5 12.28 14.27 16.51
N SER A 6 12.51 14.50 17.78
CA SER A 6 13.75 15.11 18.23
C SER A 6 14.92 14.31 17.66
N PRO A 7 15.97 14.92 17.09
CA PRO A 7 17.13 14.19 16.57
C PRO A 7 17.85 13.36 17.63
N THR A 8 17.51 13.54 18.88
CA THR A 8 17.95 12.68 19.97
C THR A 8 16.72 12.06 20.60
N ALA A 9 16.46 10.77 20.33
CA ALA A 9 15.45 10.02 21.06
C ALA A 9 15.75 10.09 22.56
N SER A 10 14.71 10.20 23.42
CA SER A 10 14.87 10.39 24.86
C SER A 10 15.70 9.29 25.55
N TRP A 11 15.69 8.06 24.99
CA TRP A 11 16.50 6.95 25.52
C TRP A 11 18.02 7.18 25.33
N VAL A 12 18.42 7.92 24.29
CA VAL A 12 19.81 8.24 24.01
C VAL A 12 20.40 9.15 25.09
N SER A 13 19.64 10.13 25.56
CA SER A 13 20.09 11.06 26.59
C SER A 13 20.46 10.38 27.91
N GLY A 14 19.77 9.30 28.27
CA GLY A 14 20.07 8.54 29.49
C GLY A 14 21.32 7.67 29.37
N ILE A 15 21.69 7.24 28.17
CA ILE A 15 22.83 6.35 27.93
C ILE A 15 24.10 7.14 27.70
N THR A 16 24.03 8.37 27.17
CA THR A 16 25.23 9.17 26.84
C THR A 16 25.98 9.71 28.02
N ASN A 17 25.41 9.73 29.23
CA ASN A 17 26.09 10.19 30.44
C ASN A 17 27.14 9.16 30.85
N GLY A 18 28.40 9.54 30.73
CA GLY A 18 29.55 8.69 31.14
C GLY A 18 30.27 7.99 30.00
N LEU A 19 29.80 8.15 28.74
CA LEU A 19 30.50 7.62 27.59
C LEU A 19 31.61 8.54 27.11
N MET A 20 32.62 7.98 26.45
CA MET A 20 33.65 8.75 25.75
C MET A 20 33.04 9.57 24.62
N ALA A 21 33.67 10.68 24.23
CA ALA A 21 33.18 11.56 23.18
C ALA A 21 32.94 10.84 21.85
N ASP A 22 33.84 9.93 21.46
CA ASP A 22 33.70 9.14 20.23
C ASP A 22 32.50 8.20 20.29
N ASP A 23 32.26 7.59 21.45
CA ASP A 23 31.10 6.72 21.66
C ASP A 23 29.79 7.50 21.63
N ARG A 24 29.79 8.74 22.12
CA ARG A 24 28.61 9.63 22.05
C ARG A 24 28.29 10.00 20.65
N GLU A 25 29.28 10.35 19.83
CA GLU A 25 29.08 10.67 18.41
C GLU A 25 28.52 9.47 17.64
N GLU A 26 29.06 8.28 17.89
CA GLU A 26 28.61 7.06 17.27
C GLU A 26 27.16 6.74 17.69
N LEU A 27 26.84 6.88 18.97
CA LEU A 27 25.50 6.65 19.48
C LEU A 27 24.48 7.64 18.87
N GLN A 28 24.86 8.92 18.74
CA GLN A 28 24.03 9.92 18.10
C GLN A 28 23.78 9.60 16.63
N ARG A 29 24.80 9.13 15.94
CA ARG A 29 24.70 8.71 14.54
C ARG A 29 23.74 7.55 14.39
N ILE A 30 23.83 6.55 15.26
CA ILE A 30 22.92 5.40 15.28
C ILE A 30 21.49 5.85 15.59
N ALA A 31 21.31 6.75 16.56
CA ALA A 31 19.99 7.30 16.88
C ALA A 31 19.34 7.98 15.66
N GLN A 32 20.13 8.73 14.89
CA GLN A 32 19.64 9.37 13.66
C GLN A 32 19.24 8.33 12.61
N LEU A 33 20.03 7.28 12.43
CA LEU A 33 19.72 6.20 11.50
C LEU A 33 18.45 5.46 11.92
N VAL A 34 18.28 5.20 13.19
CA VAL A 34 17.05 4.58 13.73
C VAL A 34 15.83 5.44 13.41
N GLU A 35 15.94 6.76 13.60
CA GLU A 35 14.84 7.67 13.29
C GLU A 35 14.51 7.71 11.80
N ILE A 36 15.51 7.77 10.94
CA ILE A 36 15.33 7.73 9.49
C ILE A 36 14.64 6.43 9.08
N ASN A 37 15.08 5.31 9.62
CA ASN A 37 14.49 4.00 9.33
C ASN A 37 13.04 3.91 9.80
N ARG A 38 12.73 4.44 10.98
CA ARG A 38 11.35 4.48 11.51
C ARG A 38 10.44 5.32 10.62
N GLU A 39 10.90 6.47 10.17
CA GLU A 39 10.13 7.32 9.24
C GLU A 39 9.86 6.60 7.93
N ARG A 40 10.87 5.92 7.39
CA ARG A 40 10.72 5.13 6.16
C ARG A 40 9.73 3.98 6.36
N MET A 41 9.83 3.28 7.49
CA MET A 41 8.91 2.19 7.84
C MET A 41 7.46 2.67 7.92
N GLN A 42 7.21 3.83 8.53
CA GLN A 42 5.89 4.42 8.60
C GLN A 42 5.35 4.79 7.22
N ALA A 43 6.21 5.36 6.37
CA ALA A 43 5.84 5.70 4.99
C ALA A 43 5.46 4.45 4.20
N ILE A 44 6.21 3.36 4.37
CA ILE A 44 5.91 2.07 3.75
C ILE A 44 4.56 1.54 4.23
N GLU A 45 4.31 1.51 5.54
CA GLU A 45 3.03 1.04 6.10
C GLU A 45 1.85 1.81 5.51
N GLN A 46 1.96 3.12 5.44
CA GLN A 46 0.91 3.97 4.90
C GLN A 46 0.67 3.69 3.43
N GLN A 47 1.74 3.56 2.65
CA GLN A 47 1.66 3.27 1.23
C GLN A 47 1.08 1.87 0.97
N VAL A 48 1.48 0.87 1.75
CA VAL A 48 0.92 -0.49 1.66
C VAL A 48 -0.58 -0.47 1.93
N ARG A 49 -1.05 0.27 2.93
CA ARG A 49 -2.49 0.39 3.21
C ARG A 49 -3.25 0.96 2.02
N GLN A 50 -2.70 1.99 1.37
CA GLN A 50 -3.31 2.59 0.18
C GLN A 50 -3.36 1.61 -0.99
N LEU A 51 -2.27 0.89 -1.22
CA LEU A 51 -2.20 -0.11 -2.30
C LEU A 51 -3.14 -1.30 -2.05
N GLU A 52 -3.26 -1.75 -0.79
CA GLU A 52 -4.20 -2.81 -0.42
C GLU A 52 -5.65 -2.37 -0.67
N SER A 53 -5.96 -1.11 -0.39
CA SER A 53 -7.30 -0.55 -0.65
C SER A 53 -7.62 -0.57 -2.15
N ILE A 54 -6.65 -0.18 -2.99
CA ILE A 54 -6.81 -0.23 -4.45
C ILE A 54 -7.00 -1.68 -4.92
N ARG A 55 -6.24 -2.61 -4.35
CA ARG A 55 -6.35 -4.03 -4.70
C ARG A 55 -7.72 -4.61 -4.36
N ILE A 56 -8.29 -4.23 -3.23
CA ILE A 56 -9.65 -4.63 -2.84
C ILE A 56 -10.68 -4.12 -3.86
N GLU A 57 -10.57 -2.87 -4.27
CA GLU A 57 -11.44 -2.30 -5.30
C GLU A 57 -11.32 -3.03 -6.63
N GLN A 58 -10.10 -3.37 -7.03
CA GLN A 58 -9.86 -4.15 -8.25
C GLN A 58 -10.51 -5.53 -8.17
N THR A 59 -10.37 -6.22 -7.05
CA THR A 59 -10.96 -7.54 -6.84
C THR A 59 -12.49 -7.47 -6.92
N GLN A 60 -13.10 -6.47 -6.31
CA GLN A 60 -14.54 -6.26 -6.36
C GLN A 60 -15.03 -6.00 -7.80
N ALA A 61 -14.29 -5.20 -8.55
CA ALA A 61 -14.63 -4.93 -9.95
C ALA A 61 -14.49 -6.18 -10.84
N ILE A 62 -13.44 -6.98 -10.63
CA ILE A 62 -13.24 -8.25 -11.34
C ILE A 62 -14.41 -9.20 -11.05
N GLU A 63 -14.77 -9.37 -9.80
CA GLU A 63 -15.89 -10.23 -9.39
C GLU A 63 -17.19 -9.77 -10.01
N ALA A 64 -17.44 -8.46 -10.03
CA ALA A 64 -18.64 -7.89 -10.65
C ALA A 64 -18.67 -8.15 -12.15
N LEU A 65 -17.56 -7.96 -12.85
CA LEU A 65 -17.45 -8.20 -14.28
C LEU A 65 -17.69 -9.67 -14.64
N LEU A 66 -17.12 -10.58 -13.85
CA LEU A 66 -17.26 -12.03 -14.08
C LEU A 66 -18.64 -12.57 -13.67
N ALA A 67 -19.35 -11.86 -12.81
CA ALA A 67 -20.71 -12.24 -12.40
C ALA A 67 -21.76 -11.97 -13.46
N ILE A 68 -21.47 -11.11 -14.44
CA ILE A 68 -22.41 -10.80 -15.52
C ILE A 68 -22.38 -11.94 -16.54
N PRO A 69 -23.52 -12.62 -16.79
CA PRO A 69 -23.59 -13.69 -17.79
C PRO A 69 -23.27 -13.18 -19.20
N ASP A 70 -22.77 -14.04 -20.06
CA ASP A 70 -22.47 -13.69 -21.46
C ASP A 70 -23.70 -13.21 -22.21
N GLU A 71 -24.87 -13.74 -21.90
CA GLU A 71 -26.15 -13.31 -22.46
C GLU A 71 -26.65 -11.97 -21.92
N GLY A 72 -25.91 -11.35 -21.00
CA GLY A 72 -26.34 -10.13 -20.35
C GLY A 72 -27.18 -10.40 -19.10
N ALA A 73 -27.74 -9.34 -18.53
CA ALA A 73 -28.57 -9.45 -17.34
C ALA A 73 -29.72 -8.43 -17.40
N GLU A 74 -30.93 -8.87 -17.10
CA GLU A 74 -32.09 -7.99 -16.94
C GLU A 74 -32.27 -7.69 -15.45
N GLY A 75 -32.60 -6.44 -15.14
CA GLY A 75 -32.88 -6.02 -13.78
C GLY A 75 -31.67 -6.08 -12.85
N ALA A 76 -30.49 -5.88 -13.40
CA ALA A 76 -29.27 -5.85 -12.59
C ALA A 76 -29.29 -4.64 -11.65
N MET A 77 -28.90 -4.86 -10.40
CA MET A 77 -28.78 -3.77 -9.42
C MET A 77 -27.36 -3.25 -9.38
N ILE A 78 -27.19 -1.99 -9.79
CA ILE A 78 -25.89 -1.33 -9.85
C ILE A 78 -25.77 -0.39 -8.67
N PRO A 79 -24.81 -0.65 -7.74
CA PRO A 79 -24.66 0.21 -6.57
C PRO A 79 -24.09 1.58 -6.93
N LEU A 80 -24.72 2.62 -6.42
CA LEU A 80 -24.26 4.00 -6.57
C LEU A 80 -23.55 4.53 -5.33
N GLY A 81 -23.58 3.79 -4.23
CA GLY A 81 -23.09 4.23 -2.94
C GLY A 81 -24.21 4.67 -2.00
N SER A 82 -23.89 4.84 -0.74
CA SER A 82 -24.84 5.27 0.32
C SER A 82 -26.13 4.43 0.40
N GLY A 83 -26.03 3.14 0.08
CA GLY A 83 -27.18 2.23 0.12
C GLY A 83 -28.14 2.35 -1.06
N VAL A 84 -27.81 3.18 -2.05
CA VAL A 84 -28.63 3.39 -3.26
C VAL A 84 -28.14 2.48 -4.38
N GLN A 85 -29.09 1.83 -5.04
CA GLN A 85 -28.81 1.02 -6.21
C GLN A 85 -29.75 1.44 -7.35
N ILE A 86 -29.26 1.38 -8.56
CA ILE A 86 -30.08 1.60 -9.75
C ILE A 86 -30.32 0.27 -10.46
N VAL A 87 -31.51 0.08 -10.95
CA VAL A 87 -31.86 -1.10 -11.75
C VAL A 87 -31.60 -0.80 -13.20
N ALA A 88 -30.84 -1.65 -13.88
CA ALA A 88 -30.50 -1.47 -15.28
C ALA A 88 -30.40 -2.82 -15.99
N ASP A 89 -30.60 -2.80 -17.29
CA ASP A 89 -30.39 -3.98 -18.12
C ASP A 89 -29.03 -3.90 -18.78
N ILE A 90 -28.31 -5.02 -18.75
CA ILE A 90 -26.97 -5.15 -19.33
C ILE A 90 -27.10 -6.03 -20.57
N PRO A 91 -26.86 -5.49 -21.78
CA PRO A 91 -26.96 -6.29 -23.00
C PRO A 91 -25.83 -7.33 -23.09
N ALA A 92 -26.12 -8.40 -23.86
CA ALA A 92 -25.16 -9.48 -24.07
C ALA A 92 -23.79 -8.98 -24.60
N GLU A 93 -23.84 -7.98 -25.48
CA GLU A 93 -22.66 -7.39 -26.12
C GLU A 93 -22.14 -6.16 -25.38
N GLY A 94 -22.72 -5.87 -24.21
CA GLY A 94 -22.31 -4.71 -23.43
C GLY A 94 -20.84 -4.82 -22.98
N GLY A 95 -20.08 -3.78 -23.31
CA GLY A 95 -18.68 -3.69 -22.93
C GLY A 95 -18.49 -3.04 -21.56
N ALA A 96 -17.24 -2.87 -21.21
CA ALA A 96 -16.82 -2.13 -20.04
C ALA A 96 -15.86 -1.01 -20.45
N VAL A 97 -15.93 0.12 -19.78
CA VAL A 97 -15.02 1.23 -20.00
C VAL A 97 -13.92 1.14 -18.96
N VAL A 98 -12.68 1.04 -19.43
CA VAL A 98 -11.51 0.89 -18.56
C VAL A 98 -10.61 2.11 -18.71
N ASP A 99 -10.18 2.66 -17.57
CA ASP A 99 -9.19 3.72 -17.53
C ASP A 99 -7.80 3.09 -17.79
N ILE A 100 -7.12 3.54 -18.84
CA ILE A 100 -5.79 3.05 -19.23
C ILE A 100 -4.67 4.01 -18.84
N GLY A 101 -4.97 5.06 -18.08
CA GLY A 101 -4.02 6.05 -17.61
C GLY A 101 -4.19 7.39 -18.32
N SER A 102 -3.61 8.45 -17.75
CA SER A 102 -3.62 9.81 -18.28
C SER A 102 -5.03 10.32 -18.67
N ARG A 103 -6.05 9.91 -17.95
CA ARG A 103 -7.47 10.25 -18.19
C ARG A 103 -8.01 9.72 -19.52
N VAL A 104 -7.33 8.73 -20.09
CA VAL A 104 -7.80 8.05 -21.30
C VAL A 104 -8.59 6.81 -20.90
N GLN A 105 -9.82 6.73 -21.38
CA GLN A 105 -10.68 5.58 -21.17
C GLN A 105 -10.85 4.84 -22.49
N THR A 106 -10.92 3.53 -22.41
CA THR A 106 -11.15 2.68 -23.59
C THR A 106 -12.28 1.69 -23.31
N GLU A 107 -13.06 1.43 -24.33
CA GLU A 107 -14.09 0.38 -24.25
C GLU A 107 -13.46 -0.97 -24.57
N ARG A 108 -13.73 -1.96 -23.74
CA ARG A 108 -13.28 -3.34 -23.89
C ARG A 108 -14.43 -4.29 -23.63
N THR A 109 -14.28 -5.54 -24.00
CA THR A 109 -15.23 -6.56 -23.56
C THR A 109 -15.12 -6.73 -22.05
N ARG A 110 -16.15 -7.25 -21.42
CA ARG A 110 -16.14 -7.52 -19.98
C ARG A 110 -15.01 -8.47 -19.59
N GLY A 111 -14.77 -9.51 -20.41
CA GLY A 111 -13.67 -10.44 -20.19
C GLY A 111 -12.29 -9.79 -20.29
N GLU A 112 -12.07 -8.96 -21.30
CA GLU A 112 -10.83 -8.20 -21.46
C GLU A 112 -10.62 -7.21 -20.31
N ALA A 113 -11.68 -6.54 -19.86
CA ALA A 113 -11.60 -5.65 -18.72
C ALA A 113 -11.19 -6.39 -17.44
N ALA A 114 -11.77 -7.58 -17.21
CA ALA A 114 -11.39 -8.42 -16.07
C ALA A 114 -9.94 -8.87 -16.15
N GLU A 115 -9.45 -9.21 -17.32
CA GLU A 115 -8.04 -9.58 -17.53
C GLU A 115 -7.09 -8.42 -17.25
N ILE A 116 -7.44 -7.21 -17.70
CA ILE A 116 -6.65 -6.00 -17.45
C ILE A 116 -6.55 -5.75 -15.95
N LEU A 117 -7.67 -5.80 -15.24
CA LEU A 117 -7.69 -5.58 -13.78
C LEU A 117 -6.93 -6.68 -13.03
N THR A 118 -7.04 -7.93 -13.48
CA THR A 118 -6.31 -9.05 -12.88
C THR A 118 -4.81 -8.83 -12.98
N ARG A 119 -4.30 -8.41 -14.13
CA ARG A 119 -2.88 -8.09 -14.30
C ARG A 119 -2.44 -6.95 -13.41
N ARG A 120 -3.23 -5.88 -13.35
CA ARG A 120 -2.95 -4.75 -12.45
C ARG A 120 -2.92 -5.16 -11.00
N SER A 121 -3.84 -6.04 -10.60
CA SER A 121 -3.88 -6.57 -9.24
C SER A 121 -2.64 -7.42 -8.91
N GLU A 122 -2.20 -8.24 -9.84
CA GLU A 122 -0.98 -9.04 -9.69
C GLU A 122 0.27 -8.15 -9.56
N GLU A 123 0.35 -7.08 -10.33
CA GLU A 123 1.44 -6.10 -10.24
C GLU A 123 1.45 -5.41 -8.87
N LEU A 124 0.27 -5.07 -8.34
CA LEU A 124 0.16 -4.48 -7.00
C LEU A 124 0.57 -5.47 -5.91
N VAL A 125 0.19 -6.74 -6.03
CA VAL A 125 0.61 -7.79 -5.08
C VAL A 125 2.14 -7.86 -5.03
N THR A 126 2.78 -7.88 -6.19
CA THR A 126 4.25 -7.92 -6.28
C THR A 126 4.88 -6.70 -5.63
N LEU A 127 4.34 -5.52 -5.90
CA LEU A 127 4.83 -4.27 -5.30
C LEU A 127 4.65 -4.27 -3.77
N ILE A 128 3.49 -4.69 -3.29
CA ILE A 128 3.19 -4.77 -1.85
C ILE A 128 4.15 -5.74 -1.16
N GLU A 129 4.40 -6.90 -1.74
CA GLU A 129 5.34 -7.88 -1.20
C GLU A 129 6.75 -7.31 -1.11
N ARG A 130 7.18 -6.60 -2.14
CA ARG A 130 8.49 -5.94 -2.16
C ARG A 130 8.62 -4.89 -1.06
N MET A 131 7.56 -4.10 -0.87
CA MET A 131 7.52 -3.09 0.18
C MET A 131 7.51 -3.69 1.58
N LYS A 132 6.79 -4.80 1.78
CA LYS A 132 6.79 -5.54 3.05
C LYS A 132 8.17 -6.11 3.36
N THR A 133 8.87 -6.62 2.34
CA THR A 133 10.25 -7.10 2.50
C THR A 133 11.19 -5.96 2.90
N GLU A 134 11.08 -4.79 2.26
CA GLU A 134 11.85 -3.61 2.63
C GLU A 134 11.58 -3.21 4.09
N PHE A 135 10.31 -3.22 4.49
CA PHE A 135 9.92 -2.94 5.88
C PHE A 135 10.59 -3.90 6.86
N ASP A 136 10.53 -5.21 6.58
CA ASP A 136 11.11 -6.22 7.45
C ASP A 136 12.64 -6.07 7.55
N GLU A 137 13.30 -5.75 6.45
CA GLU A 137 14.75 -5.48 6.43
C GLU A 137 15.10 -4.25 7.25
N LEU A 138 14.34 -3.18 7.12
CA LEU A 138 14.52 -1.95 7.91
C LEU A 138 14.30 -2.21 9.40
N GLU A 139 13.27 -3.00 9.73
CA GLU A 139 12.99 -3.37 11.11
C GLU A 139 14.17 -4.15 11.71
N GLN A 140 14.67 -5.14 10.99
CA GLN A 140 15.80 -5.93 11.46
C GLN A 140 17.07 -5.08 11.60
N THR A 141 17.36 -4.24 10.62
CA THR A 141 18.49 -3.31 10.66
C THR A 141 18.38 -2.38 11.87
N THR A 142 17.18 -1.87 12.14
CA THR A 142 16.93 -0.97 13.27
C THR A 142 17.15 -1.68 14.62
N ILE A 143 16.67 -2.92 14.73
CA ILE A 143 16.88 -3.74 15.91
C ILE A 143 18.39 -3.99 16.12
N ASP A 144 19.11 -4.36 15.08
CA ASP A 144 20.55 -4.62 15.14
C ASP A 144 21.35 -3.38 15.56
N LEU A 145 21.00 -2.21 15.02
CA LEU A 145 21.61 -0.94 15.40
C LEU A 145 21.37 -0.62 16.88
N ALA A 146 20.15 -0.83 17.36
CA ALA A 146 19.82 -0.58 18.76
C ALA A 146 20.54 -1.54 19.71
N GLN A 147 20.74 -2.79 19.30
CA GLN A 147 21.43 -3.80 20.12
C GLN A 147 22.94 -3.57 20.23
N LYS A 148 23.53 -2.88 19.26
CA LYS A 148 24.96 -2.66 19.20
C LYS A 148 25.54 -2.01 20.47
N PHE A 149 24.74 -1.22 21.19
CA PHE A 149 25.14 -0.56 22.42
C PHE A 149 24.62 -1.22 23.70
N ASN A 150 23.86 -2.31 23.58
CA ASN A 150 23.34 -3.04 24.73
C ASN A 150 24.21 -4.25 25.12
N GLU A 151 25.30 -4.46 24.40
CA GLU A 151 26.29 -5.51 24.74
C GLU A 151 27.36 -5.03 25.70
#